data_62414c55bc8be3bf535a6cf9ab45a740
#
_entry.id   62414c55bc8be3bf535a6cf9ab45a740
#
_cell.length_a   1.000
_cell.length_b   1.000
_cell.length_c   1.000
_cell.angle_alpha   90.00
_cell.angle_beta   90.00
_cell.angle_gamma   90.00
#
_symmetry.space_group_name_H-M   'P 1'
#
loop_
_entity.id
_entity.type
_entity.pdbx_description
1 polymer ?
#
loop_
_entity_poly.entity_id
_entity_poly.type
_entity_poly.pdbx_seq_one_letter_code
_entity_poly.pdbx_strand_id
1 'polypeptide(L)'
;MVRRGRVDAVMRRLGRAVAGLEEPAVEKIAQDRQEDAFQVLIATMLSAQTRDPVTHAASTRLFKVARTARTLARLPVKEIEQLIYPVSFYRNKAVHVKAACEQILSRFGGRVPDTMDALLTLPGVGRKTANLVLILAHKSGDNICVDTHVHRISNRLGWVATRTPEETERRLYEVVPRRWWPLVNLYLVTWGQNVCRPLYPRCASCVVADLCPKIGVAPPSRSALPPSPRLRRTRRRDTL
;
A
#
# COMPACT_ATOMS: atom_id res chain seq x y z
N MET A 1 7.72 3.92 25.20
CA MET A 1 7.34 2.66 24.51
C MET A 1 5.82 2.60 24.35
N VAL A 2 5.29 2.44 23.13
CA VAL A 2 3.84 2.36 22.92
C VAL A 2 3.31 1.06 23.52
N ARG A 3 2.22 1.14 24.31
CA ARG A 3 1.61 -0.06 24.88
C ARG A 3 0.98 -0.91 23.76
N ARG A 4 1.32 -2.18 23.67
CA ARG A 4 0.78 -3.13 22.67
C ARG A 4 -0.76 -3.12 22.59
N GLY A 5 -1.45 -2.91 23.72
CA GLY A 5 -2.92 -2.76 23.76
C GLY A 5 -3.45 -1.56 22.96
N ARG A 6 -2.69 -0.47 22.85
CA ARG A 6 -3.06 0.69 22.02
C ARG A 6 -2.96 0.39 20.54
N VAL A 7 -1.89 -0.31 20.11
CA VAL A 7 -1.73 -0.77 18.72
C VAL A 7 -2.90 -1.68 18.35
N ASP A 8 -3.25 -2.59 19.23
CA ASP A 8 -4.34 -3.55 19.04
C ASP A 8 -5.72 -2.85 18.89
N ALA A 9 -5.99 -1.85 19.70
CA ALA A 9 -7.22 -1.06 19.60
C ALA A 9 -7.29 -0.29 18.28
N VAL A 10 -6.19 0.31 17.83
CA VAL A 10 -6.10 1.00 16.53
C VAL A 10 -6.35 0.03 15.39
N MET A 11 -5.66 -1.12 15.36
CA MET A 11 -5.80 -2.11 14.28
C MET A 11 -7.23 -2.65 14.18
N ARG A 12 -7.89 -2.95 15.33
CA ARG A 12 -9.32 -3.36 15.32
C ARG A 12 -10.25 -2.30 14.75
N ARG A 13 -10.06 -1.02 15.12
CA ARG A 13 -10.89 0.08 14.59
C ARG A 13 -10.67 0.30 13.11
N LEU A 14 -9.41 0.29 12.67
CA LEU A 14 -9.06 0.41 11.26
C LEU A 14 -9.63 -0.75 10.45
N GLY A 15 -9.49 -2.00 10.92
CA GLY A 15 -10.03 -3.16 10.22
C GLY A 15 -11.54 -3.07 9.95
N ARG A 16 -12.31 -2.55 10.91
CA ARG A 16 -13.76 -2.29 10.70
C ARG A 16 -14.01 -1.16 9.72
N ALA A 17 -13.20 -0.10 9.78
CA ALA A 17 -13.40 1.09 8.96
C ALA A 17 -12.97 0.91 7.50
N VAL A 18 -11.95 0.08 7.23
CA VAL A 18 -11.49 -0.17 5.86
C VAL A 18 -12.36 -1.16 5.10
N ALA A 19 -13.15 -1.99 5.77
CA ALA A 19 -14.03 -2.98 5.14
C ALA A 19 -15.05 -2.38 4.14
N GLY A 20 -15.37 -1.07 4.25
CA GLY A 20 -16.25 -0.35 3.31
C GLY A 20 -15.50 0.55 2.33
N LEU A 21 -14.17 0.51 2.29
CA LEU A 21 -13.35 1.36 1.43
C LEU A 21 -12.77 0.55 0.27
N GLU A 22 -12.35 1.28 -0.76
CA GLU A 22 -11.68 0.67 -1.90
C GLU A 22 -10.30 0.13 -1.49
N GLU A 23 -10.07 -1.16 -1.72
CA GLU A 23 -8.80 -1.81 -1.44
C GLU A 23 -7.71 -1.42 -2.45
N PRO A 24 -6.41 -1.48 -2.06
CA PRO A 24 -5.31 -1.25 -2.97
C PRO A 24 -5.31 -2.22 -4.16
N ALA A 25 -4.76 -1.77 -5.30
CA ALA A 25 -4.85 -2.51 -6.55
C ALA A 25 -4.22 -3.92 -6.50
N VAL A 26 -3.14 -4.11 -5.77
CA VAL A 26 -2.46 -5.41 -5.69
C VAL A 26 -3.28 -6.42 -4.90
N GLU A 27 -3.93 -5.99 -3.82
CA GLU A 27 -4.85 -6.80 -3.03
C GLU A 27 -6.05 -7.27 -3.86
N LYS A 28 -6.65 -6.37 -4.64
CA LYS A 28 -7.72 -6.72 -5.59
C LYS A 28 -7.24 -7.73 -6.64
N ILE A 29 -6.06 -7.50 -7.22
CA ILE A 29 -5.49 -8.42 -8.21
C ILE A 29 -5.22 -9.79 -7.58
N ALA A 30 -4.74 -9.84 -6.34
CA ALA A 30 -4.50 -11.10 -5.64
C ALA A 30 -5.82 -11.89 -5.47
N GLN A 31 -6.89 -11.23 -5.04
CA GLN A 31 -8.21 -11.85 -4.88
C GLN A 31 -8.80 -12.30 -6.21
N ASP A 32 -8.81 -11.43 -7.23
CA ASP A 32 -9.36 -11.70 -8.56
C ASP A 32 -8.64 -12.85 -9.28
N ARG A 33 -7.36 -13.08 -8.95
CA ARG A 33 -6.50 -14.09 -9.58
C ARG A 33 -6.27 -15.31 -8.69
N GLN A 34 -7.12 -15.52 -7.69
CA GLN A 34 -7.00 -16.62 -6.74
C GLN A 34 -5.59 -16.71 -6.12
N GLU A 35 -4.98 -15.53 -5.91
CA GLU A 35 -3.67 -15.39 -5.27
C GLU A 35 -2.51 -16.05 -6.03
N ASP A 36 -2.63 -16.16 -7.36
CA ASP A 36 -1.55 -16.66 -8.21
C ASP A 36 -0.25 -15.88 -7.96
N ALA A 37 0.76 -16.56 -7.42
CA ALA A 37 1.99 -15.94 -6.95
C ALA A 37 2.74 -15.18 -8.05
N PHE A 38 2.70 -15.65 -9.29
CA PHE A 38 3.32 -14.97 -10.42
C PHE A 38 2.61 -13.66 -10.72
N GLN A 39 1.29 -13.66 -10.80
CA GLN A 39 0.52 -12.46 -11.10
C GLN A 39 0.59 -11.44 -9.96
N VAL A 40 0.60 -11.89 -8.71
CA VAL A 40 0.83 -11.03 -7.53
C VAL A 40 2.21 -10.38 -7.59
N LEU A 41 3.27 -11.14 -7.88
CA LEU A 41 4.63 -10.60 -8.02
C LEU A 41 4.69 -9.52 -9.11
N ILE A 42 4.24 -9.84 -10.32
CA ILE A 42 4.29 -8.90 -11.43
C ILE A 42 3.46 -7.65 -11.15
N ALA A 43 2.22 -7.79 -10.65
CA ALA A 43 1.38 -6.66 -10.28
C ALA A 43 2.05 -5.78 -9.22
N THR A 44 2.70 -6.39 -8.23
CA THR A 44 3.45 -5.65 -7.20
C THR A 44 4.64 -4.88 -7.77
N MET A 45 5.38 -5.48 -8.70
CA MET A 45 6.46 -4.77 -9.42
C MET A 45 5.93 -3.58 -10.21
N LEU A 46 4.77 -3.72 -10.87
CA LEU A 46 4.14 -2.64 -11.63
C LEU A 46 3.61 -1.53 -10.72
N SER A 47 3.12 -1.85 -9.53
CA SER A 47 2.52 -0.90 -8.58
C SER A 47 3.52 0.08 -7.99
N ALA A 48 4.82 -0.22 -7.96
CA ALA A 48 5.83 0.66 -7.39
C ALA A 48 5.77 2.06 -8.02
N GLN A 49 5.53 3.11 -7.21
CA GLN A 49 5.38 4.51 -7.63
C GLN A 49 4.32 4.74 -8.73
N THR A 50 3.33 3.86 -8.83
CA THR A 50 2.24 3.94 -9.82
C THR A 50 0.91 4.02 -9.09
N ARG A 51 -0.03 4.82 -9.59
CA ARG A 51 -1.37 4.92 -9.03
C ARG A 51 -2.16 3.63 -9.28
N ASP A 52 -2.99 3.24 -8.33
CA ASP A 52 -3.73 1.98 -8.33
C ASP A 52 -4.58 1.73 -9.59
N PRO A 53 -5.36 2.70 -10.12
CA PRO A 53 -6.11 2.46 -11.35
C PRO A 53 -5.22 2.15 -12.56
N VAL A 54 -4.04 2.76 -12.63
CA VAL A 54 -3.06 2.51 -13.70
C VAL A 54 -2.44 1.12 -13.55
N THR A 55 -2.08 0.74 -12.32
CA THR A 55 -1.57 -0.60 -12.01
C THR A 55 -2.56 -1.67 -12.40
N HIS A 56 -3.82 -1.54 -11.99
CA HIS A 56 -4.89 -2.50 -12.28
C HIS A 56 -5.10 -2.66 -13.80
N ALA A 57 -5.25 -1.54 -14.52
CA ALA A 57 -5.46 -1.56 -15.97
C ALA A 57 -4.28 -2.18 -16.73
N ALA A 58 -3.04 -1.85 -16.35
CA ALA A 58 -1.84 -2.38 -16.97
C ALA A 58 -1.66 -3.88 -16.69
N SER A 59 -1.86 -4.32 -15.45
CA SER A 59 -1.81 -5.73 -15.06
C SER A 59 -2.86 -6.55 -15.81
N THR A 60 -4.08 -6.02 -15.93
CA THR A 60 -5.16 -6.69 -16.68
C THR A 60 -4.80 -6.87 -18.16
N ARG A 61 -4.23 -5.85 -18.81
CA ARG A 61 -3.77 -5.98 -20.21
C ARG A 61 -2.65 -7.01 -20.35
N LEU A 62 -1.63 -6.92 -19.50
CA LEU A 62 -0.49 -7.82 -19.53
C LEU A 62 -0.92 -9.27 -19.33
N PHE A 63 -1.78 -9.55 -18.34
CA PHE A 63 -2.20 -10.92 -18.04
C PHE A 63 -3.21 -11.50 -19.03
N LYS A 64 -3.81 -10.69 -19.91
CA LYS A 64 -4.55 -11.22 -21.07
C LYS A 64 -3.62 -11.88 -22.08
N VAL A 65 -2.39 -11.41 -22.21
CA VAL A 65 -1.37 -11.90 -23.17
C VAL A 65 -0.43 -12.92 -22.52
N ALA A 66 0.07 -12.63 -21.31
CA ALA A 66 1.08 -13.44 -20.65
C ALA A 66 0.73 -13.71 -19.17
N ARG A 67 0.24 -14.91 -18.88
CA ARG A 67 -0.23 -15.32 -17.54
C ARG A 67 0.81 -16.06 -16.70
N THR A 68 1.95 -16.41 -17.27
CA THR A 68 3.00 -17.20 -16.59
C THR A 68 4.37 -16.60 -16.85
N ALA A 69 5.35 -16.94 -16.01
CA ALA A 69 6.73 -16.55 -16.25
C ALA A 69 7.23 -17.00 -17.63
N ARG A 70 6.82 -18.19 -18.09
CA ARG A 70 7.21 -18.74 -19.40
C ARG A 70 6.65 -17.93 -20.56
N THR A 71 5.39 -17.53 -20.50
CA THR A 71 4.76 -16.74 -21.58
C THR A 71 5.31 -15.32 -21.59
N LEU A 72 5.53 -14.70 -20.42
CA LEU A 72 6.02 -13.34 -20.33
C LEU A 72 7.51 -13.23 -20.74
N ALA A 73 8.34 -14.18 -20.35
CA ALA A 73 9.76 -14.22 -20.76
C ALA A 73 9.96 -14.30 -22.29
N ARG A 74 8.99 -14.84 -23.03
CA ARG A 74 9.02 -14.93 -24.50
C ARG A 74 8.71 -13.61 -25.20
N LEU A 75 8.02 -12.68 -24.51
CA LEU A 75 7.67 -11.39 -25.13
C LEU A 75 8.92 -10.52 -25.33
N PRO A 76 9.02 -9.81 -26.45
CA PRO A 76 10.00 -8.74 -26.60
C PRO A 76 9.77 -7.65 -25.54
N VAL A 77 10.85 -7.04 -25.04
CA VAL A 77 10.76 -5.93 -24.06
C VAL A 77 9.84 -4.81 -24.55
N LYS A 78 9.90 -4.48 -25.84
CA LYS A 78 9.05 -3.45 -26.45
C LYS A 78 7.55 -3.75 -26.36
N GLU A 79 7.18 -5.01 -26.49
CA GLU A 79 5.78 -5.43 -26.34
C GLU A 79 5.34 -5.33 -24.87
N ILE A 80 6.20 -5.74 -23.93
CA ILE A 80 5.93 -5.55 -22.49
C ILE A 80 5.75 -4.06 -22.17
N GLU A 81 6.64 -3.17 -22.69
CA GLU A 81 6.52 -1.72 -22.54
C GLU A 81 5.13 -1.22 -22.98
N GLN A 82 4.65 -1.64 -24.14
CA GLN A 82 3.34 -1.24 -24.68
C GLN A 82 2.19 -1.73 -23.81
N LEU A 83 2.27 -2.99 -23.35
CA LEU A 83 1.22 -3.59 -22.51
C LEU A 83 1.12 -2.91 -21.15
N ILE A 84 2.22 -2.48 -20.55
CA ILE A 84 2.22 -1.87 -19.20
C ILE A 84 2.15 -0.34 -19.22
N TYR A 85 2.26 0.34 -20.37
CA TYR A 85 2.07 1.79 -20.45
C TYR A 85 0.66 2.19 -19.95
N PRO A 86 0.48 3.25 -19.15
CA PRO A 86 1.44 4.28 -18.70
C PRO A 86 1.93 4.09 -17.24
N VAL A 87 2.32 2.89 -16.84
CA VAL A 87 2.93 2.62 -15.54
C VAL A 87 4.19 3.49 -15.37
N SER A 88 4.38 4.05 -14.16
CA SER A 88 5.59 4.84 -13.89
C SER A 88 6.85 4.01 -14.12
N PHE A 89 7.83 4.60 -14.78
CA PHE A 89 9.10 3.92 -15.14
C PHE A 89 8.89 2.64 -15.98
N TYR A 90 7.86 2.60 -16.82
CA TYR A 90 7.44 1.41 -17.55
C TYR A 90 8.57 0.75 -18.37
N ARG A 91 9.50 1.54 -18.96
CA ARG A 91 10.63 1.00 -19.71
C ARG A 91 11.56 0.15 -18.83
N ASN A 92 11.99 0.69 -17.70
CA ASN A 92 12.84 -0.05 -16.75
C ASN A 92 12.09 -1.24 -16.16
N LYS A 93 10.80 -1.07 -15.86
CA LYS A 93 9.97 -2.16 -15.34
C LYS A 93 9.79 -3.28 -16.35
N ALA A 94 9.64 -2.99 -17.64
CA ALA A 94 9.56 -4.00 -18.69
C ALA A 94 10.83 -4.87 -18.75
N VAL A 95 12.00 -4.25 -18.65
CA VAL A 95 13.28 -4.95 -18.57
C VAL A 95 13.36 -5.82 -17.31
N HIS A 96 13.05 -5.25 -16.14
CA HIS A 96 13.12 -5.98 -14.88
C HIS A 96 12.12 -7.14 -14.80
N VAL A 97 10.89 -6.93 -15.26
CA VAL A 97 9.85 -7.97 -15.29
C VAL A 97 10.28 -9.14 -16.19
N LYS A 98 10.81 -8.86 -17.38
CA LYS A 98 11.33 -9.90 -18.26
C LYS A 98 12.49 -10.67 -17.62
N ALA A 99 13.49 -9.96 -17.10
CA ALA A 99 14.65 -10.58 -16.44
C ALA A 99 14.25 -11.40 -15.20
N ALA A 100 13.28 -10.91 -14.40
CA ALA A 100 12.75 -11.67 -13.27
C ALA A 100 12.08 -12.97 -13.74
N CYS A 101 11.32 -12.95 -14.85
CA CYS A 101 10.71 -14.15 -15.40
C CYS A 101 11.76 -15.17 -15.89
N GLU A 102 12.80 -14.70 -16.57
CA GLU A 102 13.91 -15.55 -17.02
C GLU A 102 14.62 -16.21 -15.84
N GLN A 103 14.86 -15.45 -14.75
CA GLN A 103 15.47 -15.98 -13.54
C GLN A 103 14.53 -16.96 -12.79
N ILE A 104 13.23 -16.69 -12.74
CA ILE A 104 12.25 -17.62 -12.18
C ILE A 104 12.28 -18.96 -12.94
N LEU A 105 12.37 -18.93 -14.25
CA LEU A 105 12.46 -20.14 -15.07
C LEU A 105 13.77 -20.90 -14.84
N SER A 106 14.90 -20.21 -14.86
CA SER A 106 16.22 -20.84 -14.82
C SER A 106 16.64 -21.33 -13.42
N ARG A 107 16.28 -20.58 -12.37
CA ARG A 107 16.75 -20.86 -10.99
C ARG A 107 15.69 -21.47 -10.08
N PHE A 108 14.40 -21.22 -10.35
CA PHE A 108 13.30 -21.61 -9.46
C PHE A 108 12.29 -22.54 -10.13
N GLY A 109 12.65 -23.15 -11.28
CA GLY A 109 11.78 -24.12 -11.96
C GLY A 109 10.44 -23.57 -12.42
N GLY A 110 10.35 -22.27 -12.64
CA GLY A 110 9.13 -21.58 -13.09
C GLY A 110 8.17 -21.20 -11.95
N ARG A 111 8.53 -21.43 -10.68
CA ARG A 111 7.74 -21.07 -9.50
C ARG A 111 8.31 -19.82 -8.83
N VAL A 112 7.43 -18.93 -8.39
CA VAL A 112 7.85 -17.75 -7.62
C VAL A 112 8.43 -18.20 -6.28
N PRO A 113 9.62 -17.71 -5.89
CA PRO A 113 10.22 -18.05 -4.59
C PRO A 113 9.33 -17.63 -3.41
N ASP A 114 9.37 -18.37 -2.33
CA ASP A 114 8.59 -18.19 -1.10
C ASP A 114 9.42 -17.74 0.11
N THR A 115 10.68 -17.33 -0.13
CA THR A 115 11.56 -16.77 0.91
C THR A 115 12.01 -15.37 0.57
N MET A 116 12.26 -14.55 1.61
CA MET A 116 12.72 -13.17 1.46
C MET A 116 14.01 -13.10 0.64
N ASP A 117 15.01 -13.92 1.01
CA ASP A 117 16.33 -13.89 0.36
C ASP A 117 16.25 -14.26 -1.10
N ALA A 118 15.46 -15.28 -1.46
CA ALA A 118 15.29 -15.70 -2.84
C ALA A 118 14.53 -14.64 -3.66
N LEU A 119 13.48 -14.03 -3.11
CA LEU A 119 12.75 -12.94 -3.78
C LEU A 119 13.62 -11.72 -4.03
N LEU A 120 14.50 -11.35 -3.10
CA LEU A 120 15.41 -10.22 -3.24
C LEU A 120 16.48 -10.44 -4.32
N THR A 121 16.71 -11.67 -4.79
CA THR A 121 17.60 -11.92 -5.92
C THR A 121 16.97 -11.56 -7.26
N LEU A 122 15.64 -11.42 -7.33
CA LEU A 122 14.94 -11.14 -8.59
C LEU A 122 15.12 -9.68 -9.00
N PRO A 123 15.46 -9.40 -10.28
CA PRO A 123 15.60 -8.04 -10.79
C PRO A 123 14.33 -7.20 -10.55
N GLY A 124 14.50 -6.01 -9.96
CA GLY A 124 13.39 -5.09 -9.67
C GLY A 124 12.54 -5.45 -8.45
N VAL A 125 12.92 -6.46 -7.69
CA VAL A 125 12.25 -6.85 -6.44
C VAL A 125 13.03 -6.32 -5.24
N GLY A 126 12.44 -5.36 -4.52
CA GLY A 126 12.94 -4.85 -3.25
C GLY A 126 12.16 -5.42 -2.06
N ARG A 127 12.56 -5.05 -0.83
CA ARG A 127 11.94 -5.53 0.42
C ARG A 127 10.42 -5.34 0.45
N LYS A 128 9.92 -4.17 0.04
CA LYS A 128 8.47 -3.90 -0.01
C LYS A 128 7.75 -4.89 -0.92
N THR A 129 8.29 -5.14 -2.12
CA THR A 129 7.73 -6.09 -3.09
C THR A 129 7.78 -7.51 -2.54
N ALA A 130 8.92 -7.94 -2.00
CA ALA A 130 9.09 -9.28 -1.42
C ALA A 130 8.12 -9.52 -0.25
N ASN A 131 8.02 -8.59 0.70
CA ASN A 131 7.07 -8.70 1.82
C ASN A 131 5.62 -8.84 1.34
N LEU A 132 5.21 -8.04 0.35
CA LEU A 132 3.83 -8.08 -0.14
C LEU A 132 3.53 -9.40 -0.87
N VAL A 133 4.47 -9.92 -1.66
CA VAL A 133 4.36 -11.24 -2.30
C VAL A 133 4.25 -12.35 -1.27
N LEU A 134 5.10 -12.34 -0.24
CA LEU A 134 5.05 -13.34 0.85
C LEU A 134 3.69 -13.32 1.56
N ILE A 135 3.16 -12.13 1.84
CA ILE A 135 1.87 -11.97 2.53
C ILE A 135 0.71 -12.43 1.62
N LEU A 136 0.63 -11.93 0.40
CA LEU A 136 -0.55 -12.12 -0.45
C LEU A 136 -0.56 -13.46 -1.17
N ALA A 137 0.59 -13.91 -1.68
CA ALA A 137 0.68 -15.12 -2.49
C ALA A 137 1.07 -16.36 -1.69
N HIS A 138 1.99 -16.19 -0.72
CA HIS A 138 2.46 -17.32 0.10
C HIS A 138 1.82 -17.40 1.49
N LYS A 139 0.86 -16.49 1.78
CA LYS A 139 0.10 -16.46 3.06
C LYS A 139 0.98 -16.37 4.29
N SER A 140 2.12 -15.71 4.17
CA SER A 140 3.02 -15.54 5.31
C SER A 140 2.38 -14.71 6.41
N GLY A 141 2.32 -15.28 7.61
CA GLY A 141 1.96 -14.56 8.84
C GLY A 141 3.14 -13.82 9.49
N ASP A 142 4.35 -13.93 8.93
CA ASP A 142 5.59 -13.50 9.57
C ASP A 142 6.19 -12.23 8.97
N ASN A 143 5.49 -11.61 8.04
CA ASN A 143 5.98 -10.44 7.32
C ASN A 143 5.14 -9.19 7.59
N ILE A 144 5.83 -8.04 7.69
CA ILE A 144 5.22 -6.70 7.68
C ILE A 144 5.66 -5.98 6.41
N CYS A 145 4.71 -5.64 5.54
CA CYS A 145 5.01 -4.84 4.37
C CYS A 145 4.91 -3.34 4.70
N VAL A 146 6.01 -2.61 4.56
CA VAL A 146 6.07 -1.16 4.84
C VAL A 146 6.28 -0.37 3.56
N ASP A 147 5.31 0.49 3.26
CA ASP A 147 5.39 1.49 2.20
C ASP A 147 5.38 2.92 2.79
N THR A 148 5.27 3.91 1.95
CA THR A 148 5.20 5.32 2.38
C THR A 148 3.98 5.63 3.25
N HIS A 149 2.84 4.91 3.05
CA HIS A 149 1.65 5.08 3.89
C HIS A 149 1.87 4.47 5.28
N VAL A 150 2.33 3.23 5.34
CA VAL A 150 2.63 2.54 6.60
C VAL A 150 3.68 3.32 7.39
N HIS A 151 4.79 3.72 6.75
CA HIS A 151 5.84 4.54 7.38
C HIS A 151 5.26 5.83 7.98
N ARG A 152 4.54 6.61 7.18
CA ARG A 152 3.96 7.89 7.62
C ARG A 152 2.98 7.72 8.78
N ILE A 153 2.05 6.76 8.65
CA ILE A 153 0.98 6.59 9.62
C ILE A 153 1.50 6.02 10.94
N SER A 154 2.43 5.08 10.90
CA SER A 154 3.08 4.53 12.10
C SER A 154 3.81 5.59 12.91
N ASN A 155 4.50 6.52 12.24
CA ASN A 155 5.11 7.68 12.88
C ASN A 155 4.06 8.65 13.46
N ARG A 156 2.98 8.96 12.70
CA ARG A 156 1.88 9.83 13.18
C ARG A 156 1.15 9.26 14.39
N LEU A 157 0.99 7.94 14.44
CA LEU A 157 0.40 7.20 15.57
C LEU A 157 1.34 7.11 16.77
N GLY A 158 2.60 7.53 16.63
CA GLY A 158 3.63 7.41 17.63
C GLY A 158 4.00 5.96 17.96
N TRP A 159 3.74 5.04 17.05
CA TRP A 159 4.17 3.64 17.20
C TRP A 159 5.68 3.51 17.10
N VAL A 160 6.24 4.31 16.20
CA VAL A 160 7.68 4.39 15.93
C VAL A 160 8.11 5.85 15.77
N ALA A 161 9.43 6.10 15.87
CA ALA A 161 10.06 7.36 15.50
C ALA A 161 11.24 7.03 14.57
N THR A 162 10.96 6.94 13.28
CA THR A 162 11.88 6.42 12.25
C THR A 162 11.94 7.35 11.04
N ARG A 163 13.05 7.31 10.31
CA ARG A 163 13.30 8.18 9.17
C ARG A 163 13.07 7.47 7.84
N THR A 164 13.18 6.14 7.80
CA THR A 164 13.05 5.35 6.58
C THR A 164 12.00 4.24 6.72
N PRO A 165 11.40 3.75 5.63
CA PRO A 165 10.52 2.58 5.65
C PRO A 165 11.19 1.33 6.22
N GLU A 166 12.48 1.11 5.94
CA GLU A 166 13.25 -0.04 6.42
C GLU A 166 13.44 -0.02 7.93
N GLU A 167 13.72 1.16 8.50
CA GLU A 167 13.75 1.33 9.96
C GLU A 167 12.36 1.08 10.57
N THR A 168 11.31 1.58 9.89
CA THR A 168 9.93 1.39 10.33
C THR A 168 9.57 -0.09 10.34
N GLU A 169 9.92 -0.83 9.29
CA GLU A 169 9.68 -2.28 9.22
C GLU A 169 10.29 -2.98 10.45
N ARG A 170 11.57 -2.76 10.72
CA ARG A 170 12.27 -3.36 11.86
C ARG A 170 11.60 -3.03 13.20
N ARG A 171 11.24 -1.76 13.41
CA ARG A 171 10.60 -1.31 14.65
C ARG A 171 9.17 -1.80 14.82
N LEU A 172 8.44 -2.00 13.73
CA LEU A 172 7.06 -2.51 13.79
C LEU A 172 7.00 -3.96 14.28
N TYR A 173 7.99 -4.80 13.99
CA TYR A 173 8.08 -6.16 14.54
C TYR A 173 8.12 -6.18 16.07
N GLU A 174 8.69 -5.14 16.71
CA GLU A 174 8.79 -5.04 18.15
C GLU A 174 7.48 -4.58 18.82
N VAL A 175 6.73 -3.69 18.14
CA VAL A 175 5.58 -2.98 18.75
C VAL A 175 4.23 -3.53 18.32
N VAL A 176 4.13 -4.08 17.10
CA VAL A 176 2.87 -4.62 16.58
C VAL A 176 2.71 -6.09 16.99
N PRO A 177 1.59 -6.50 17.60
CA PRO A 177 1.31 -7.92 17.85
C PRO A 177 1.30 -8.74 16.55
N ARG A 178 1.93 -9.92 16.57
CA ARG A 178 2.16 -10.78 15.39
C ARG A 178 0.89 -11.04 14.55
N ARG A 179 -0.26 -11.22 15.20
CA ARG A 179 -1.55 -11.42 14.51
C ARG A 179 -1.93 -10.32 13.52
N TRP A 180 -1.36 -9.11 13.65
CA TRP A 180 -1.63 -7.98 12.78
C TRP A 180 -0.60 -7.80 11.66
N TRP A 181 0.54 -8.49 11.70
CA TRP A 181 1.63 -8.27 10.75
C TRP A 181 1.19 -8.31 9.29
N PRO A 182 0.47 -9.35 8.80
CA PRO A 182 0.04 -9.38 7.41
C PRO A 182 -1.00 -8.32 7.06
N LEU A 183 -1.69 -7.77 8.07
CA LEU A 183 -2.77 -6.79 7.88
C LEU A 183 -2.31 -5.32 8.00
N VAL A 184 -1.08 -5.08 8.47
CA VAL A 184 -0.55 -3.71 8.65
C VAL A 184 -0.59 -2.93 7.35
N ASN A 185 -0.12 -3.54 6.26
CA ASN A 185 -0.08 -2.88 4.95
C ASN A 185 -1.51 -2.56 4.47
N LEU A 186 -2.36 -3.55 4.34
CA LEU A 186 -3.73 -3.39 3.87
C LEU A 186 -4.47 -2.27 4.63
N TYR A 187 -4.46 -2.30 5.96
CA TYR A 187 -5.21 -1.35 6.75
C TYR A 187 -4.63 0.07 6.68
N LEU A 188 -3.30 0.20 6.80
CA LEU A 188 -2.68 1.52 6.81
C LEU A 188 -2.60 2.14 5.41
N VAL A 189 -2.45 1.36 4.35
CA VAL A 189 -2.50 1.87 2.98
C VAL A 189 -3.90 2.36 2.65
N THR A 190 -4.92 1.51 2.83
CA THR A 190 -6.32 1.89 2.59
C THR A 190 -6.71 3.13 3.39
N TRP A 191 -6.35 3.20 4.68
CA TRP A 191 -6.60 4.37 5.51
C TRP A 191 -5.79 5.59 5.07
N GLY A 192 -4.56 5.38 4.61
CA GLY A 192 -3.66 6.42 4.14
C GLY A 192 -4.07 7.07 2.83
N GLN A 193 -4.72 6.33 1.96
CA GLN A 193 -5.28 6.82 0.70
C GLN A 193 -6.55 7.64 0.92
N ASN A 194 -7.39 7.23 1.86
CA ASN A 194 -8.74 7.79 2.05
C ASN A 194 -8.80 8.87 3.14
N VAL A 195 -8.15 8.68 4.29
CA VAL A 195 -8.31 9.51 5.49
C VAL A 195 -7.00 10.15 5.94
N CYS A 196 -5.97 9.35 6.25
CA CYS A 196 -4.69 9.84 6.76
C CYS A 196 -3.74 10.25 5.63
N ARG A 197 -4.16 11.19 4.77
CA ARG A 197 -3.42 11.66 3.60
C ARG A 197 -2.09 12.33 3.98
N PRO A 198 -1.09 12.39 3.07
CA PRO A 198 0.17 13.10 3.31
C PRO A 198 -0.08 14.57 3.69
N LEU A 199 -0.81 15.28 2.85
CA LEU A 199 -1.25 16.65 3.06
C LEU A 199 -2.73 16.65 3.50
N TYR A 200 -3.05 17.51 4.48
CA TYR A 200 -4.42 17.71 4.98
C TYR A 200 -5.14 16.41 5.38
N PRO A 201 -4.60 15.64 6.34
CA PRO A 201 -5.27 14.44 6.82
C PRO A 201 -6.62 14.80 7.46
N ARG A 202 -7.64 13.95 7.27
CA ARG A 202 -9.00 14.16 7.78
C ARG A 202 -9.10 13.70 9.24
N CYS A 203 -8.36 14.36 10.15
CA CYS A 203 -8.29 13.97 11.56
C CYS A 203 -9.62 14.11 12.31
N ALA A 204 -10.49 15.05 11.91
CA ALA A 204 -11.79 15.25 12.55
C ALA A 204 -12.74 14.07 12.37
N SER A 205 -12.65 13.35 11.24
CA SER A 205 -13.46 12.15 10.95
C SER A 205 -12.68 10.84 11.12
N CYS A 206 -11.51 10.88 11.75
CA CYS A 206 -10.66 9.70 11.89
C CYS A 206 -11.11 8.81 13.05
N VAL A 207 -11.40 7.55 12.78
CA VAL A 207 -11.88 6.56 13.77
C VAL A 207 -10.90 6.25 14.90
N VAL A 208 -9.66 6.71 14.77
CA VAL A 208 -8.58 6.53 15.76
C VAL A 208 -8.03 7.87 16.27
N ALA A 209 -8.77 8.97 16.08
CA ALA A 209 -8.32 10.32 16.43
C ALA A 209 -7.98 10.47 17.92
N ASP A 210 -8.73 9.81 18.80
CA ASP A 210 -8.54 9.75 20.26
C ASP A 210 -7.32 8.92 20.68
N LEU A 211 -6.90 7.99 19.83
CA LEU A 211 -5.72 7.15 20.04
C LEU A 211 -4.47 7.67 19.32
N CYS A 212 -4.58 8.75 18.55
CA CYS A 212 -3.50 9.26 17.70
C CYS A 212 -2.91 10.57 18.26
N PRO A 213 -1.61 10.61 18.60
CA PRO A 213 -0.94 11.85 19.02
C PRO A 213 -0.72 12.84 17.86
N LYS A 214 -1.00 12.43 16.62
CA LYS A 214 -0.90 13.27 15.40
C LYS A 214 0.50 13.85 15.18
N ILE A 215 1.54 13.07 15.46
CA ILE A 215 2.94 13.51 15.33
C ILE A 215 3.21 13.97 13.89
N GLY A 216 3.76 15.18 13.73
CA GLY A 216 4.08 15.75 12.41
C GLY A 216 2.85 16.15 11.57
N VAL A 217 1.67 16.23 12.16
CA VAL A 217 0.47 16.78 11.51
C VAL A 217 0.36 18.26 11.85
N ALA A 218 0.49 19.13 10.83
CA ALA A 218 0.25 20.56 11.03
C ALA A 218 -1.22 20.81 11.43
N PRO A 219 -1.49 21.73 12.37
CA PRO A 219 -2.85 22.16 12.66
C PRO A 219 -3.48 22.73 11.38
N PRO A 220 -4.82 22.59 11.19
CA PRO A 220 -5.46 23.20 10.03
C PRO A 220 -5.19 24.71 10.05
N SER A 221 -4.72 25.26 8.92
CA SER A 221 -4.55 26.71 8.77
C SER A 221 -5.90 27.38 8.96
N ARG A 222 -5.94 28.54 9.64
CA ARG A 222 -7.18 29.32 9.87
C ARG A 222 -7.97 29.60 8.57
N SER A 223 -7.32 29.63 7.42
CA SER A 223 -7.91 29.79 6.09
C SER A 223 -8.65 28.55 5.57
N ALA A 224 -8.49 27.38 6.17
CA ALA A 224 -9.15 26.12 5.76
C ALA A 224 -10.44 25.82 6.54
N LEU A 225 -10.83 26.67 7.48
CA LEU A 225 -12.12 26.58 8.16
C LEU A 225 -13.20 27.14 7.22
N PRO A 226 -14.32 26.42 7.01
CA PRO A 226 -15.46 27.01 6.30
C PRO A 226 -15.88 28.30 7.03
N PRO A 227 -16.26 29.35 6.29
CA PRO A 227 -16.69 30.58 6.91
C PRO A 227 -17.80 30.30 7.92
N SER A 228 -17.64 30.79 9.14
CA SER A 228 -18.69 30.69 10.17
C SER A 228 -20.01 31.22 9.61
N PRO A 229 -21.15 30.56 9.84
CA PRO A 229 -22.44 31.05 9.38
C PRO A 229 -22.62 32.48 9.92
N ARG A 230 -22.69 33.46 9.03
CA ARG A 230 -23.03 34.83 9.41
C ARG A 230 -24.45 34.79 9.96
N LEU A 231 -24.60 34.99 11.26
CA LEU A 231 -25.90 35.26 11.88
C LEU A 231 -26.53 36.45 11.17
N ARG A 232 -27.55 36.21 10.38
CA ARG A 232 -28.39 37.28 9.80
C ARG A 232 -29.02 37.99 10.95
N ARG A 233 -28.57 39.22 11.25
CA ARG A 233 -29.29 40.16 12.10
C ARG A 233 -30.63 40.42 11.43
N THR A 234 -31.72 39.91 12.02
CA THR A 234 -33.08 40.32 11.67
C THR A 234 -33.25 41.77 12.09
N ARG A 235 -33.37 42.67 11.14
CA ARG A 235 -33.81 44.04 11.40
C ARG A 235 -35.25 43.93 11.89
N ARG A 236 -35.48 44.27 13.14
CA ARG A 236 -36.82 44.57 13.62
C ARG A 236 -37.31 45.75 12.75
N ARG A 237 -38.41 45.55 12.08
CA ARG A 237 -39.20 46.68 11.55
C ARG A 237 -40.00 47.22 12.70
N ASP A 238 -39.62 48.38 13.18
CA ASP A 238 -40.52 49.17 14.05
C ASP A 238 -41.58 49.74 13.11
N THR A 239 -42.81 49.32 13.30
CA THR A 239 -44.02 49.92 12.72
C THR A 239 -44.56 50.94 13.73
N LEU A 240 -44.58 52.19 13.34
CA LEU A 240 -45.49 53.22 13.85
C LEU A 240 -46.82 53.09 13.15
#